data_b5f5c44e23eb9c2426f16022f2a2c23e
#
_entry.id   b5f5c44e23eb9c2426f16022f2a2c23e
#
_cell.length_a   1.000
_cell.length_b   1.000
_cell.length_c   1.000
_cell.angle_alpha   90.00
_cell.angle_beta   90.00
_cell.angle_gamma   90.00
#
_symmetry.space_group_name_H-M   'P 1'
#
loop_
_entity.id
_entity.type
_entity.pdbx_description
1 polymer ?
#
loop_
_entity_poly.entity_id
_entity_poly.type
_entity_poly.pdbx_seq_one_letter_code
_entity_poly.pdbx_strand_id
1 'polypeptide(L)'
;MVNLRSHTTRLGVLDIGSNTIHMLIVDAAPGARPDPEASTKSTVRLMKYLKDDGSIKKSGIEAILEAVSQCMRLAEEYEITQLLVMATSALREAPNGNKVIRKIEELIGQGVTVLSGTDEARLTFLAARRWYGWDAGRLLVLDIGGGSLEVAMGSDEEPTVALSAPAGAGRVTTEFLPSGMATPDELEDVRKNVRKILEPMVKVFPQSKHPNHAVGTSKTFRSLARLCGAVMRAPGREDSWIMTREQLEDWIPRLAAIAPEQRVALPGITPERTMQIVGGGVVADEIMKALNIQEVEICPWALREGAILRWLDQFGRTRLGF
;
A
#
# COMPACT_ATOMS: atom_id res chain seq x y z
N MET A 1 39.69 -8.00 17.82
CA MET A 1 38.93 -7.19 16.86
C MET A 1 38.06 -8.13 16.02
N VAL A 2 36.78 -8.22 16.33
CA VAL A 2 35.83 -9.02 15.52
C VAL A 2 35.63 -8.27 14.22
N ASN A 3 36.00 -8.88 13.11
CA ASN A 3 35.87 -8.31 11.78
C ASN A 3 34.37 -8.35 11.39
N LEU A 4 33.63 -7.32 11.76
CA LEU A 4 32.25 -7.05 11.31
C LEU A 4 32.31 -6.66 9.83
N ARG A 5 32.65 -7.59 8.95
CA ARG A 5 32.25 -7.50 7.55
C ARG A 5 30.73 -7.56 7.57
N SER A 6 30.09 -6.40 7.44
CA SER A 6 28.65 -6.30 7.18
C SER A 6 28.37 -7.09 5.91
N HIS A 7 27.84 -8.32 6.07
CA HIS A 7 27.45 -9.11 4.93
C HIS A 7 26.17 -8.45 4.35
N THR A 8 26.39 -7.57 3.40
CA THR A 8 25.31 -7.02 2.58
C THR A 8 24.73 -8.15 1.74
N THR A 9 23.42 -8.30 1.75
CA THR A 9 22.68 -9.25 0.93
C THR A 9 21.92 -8.47 -0.14
N ARG A 10 22.16 -8.76 -1.41
CA ARG A 10 21.37 -8.19 -2.48
C ARG A 10 20.01 -8.90 -2.53
N LEU A 11 19.01 -8.19 -2.05
CA LEU A 11 17.66 -8.70 -1.84
C LEU A 11 16.68 -8.12 -2.86
N GLY A 12 15.98 -9.00 -3.57
CA GLY A 12 14.81 -8.64 -4.36
C GLY A 12 13.53 -8.77 -3.53
N VAL A 13 12.62 -7.83 -3.65
CA VAL A 13 11.28 -7.89 -3.06
C VAL A 13 10.25 -7.72 -4.16
N LEU A 14 9.57 -8.81 -4.51
CA LEU A 14 8.50 -8.84 -5.50
C LEU A 14 7.15 -8.74 -4.79
N ASP A 15 6.47 -7.62 -4.98
CA ASP A 15 5.15 -7.32 -4.46
C ASP A 15 4.10 -7.45 -5.57
N ILE A 16 3.20 -8.44 -5.46
CA ILE A 16 2.13 -8.72 -6.41
C ILE A 16 0.83 -8.14 -5.86
N GLY A 17 0.65 -6.83 -6.11
CA GLY A 17 -0.50 -6.07 -5.63
C GLY A 17 -1.68 -6.09 -6.59
N SER A 18 -2.83 -5.59 -6.12
CA SER A 18 -4.08 -5.51 -6.92
C SER A 18 -3.99 -4.54 -8.10
N ASN A 19 -3.15 -3.53 -8.02
CA ASN A 19 -3.01 -2.51 -9.06
C ASN A 19 -1.69 -2.62 -9.83
N THR A 20 -0.61 -2.99 -9.15
CA THR A 20 0.75 -3.03 -9.70
C THR A 20 1.49 -4.26 -9.22
N ILE A 21 2.36 -4.78 -10.07
CA ILE A 21 3.40 -5.73 -9.70
C ILE A 21 4.72 -4.97 -9.69
N HIS A 22 5.45 -5.06 -8.59
CA HIS A 22 6.62 -4.22 -8.36
C HIS A 22 7.77 -5.04 -7.79
N MET A 23 8.94 -4.95 -8.42
CA MET A 23 10.21 -5.44 -7.91
C MET A 23 11.00 -4.28 -7.34
N LEU A 24 11.46 -4.43 -6.11
CA LEU A 24 12.42 -3.55 -5.44
C LEU A 24 13.69 -4.35 -5.17
N ILE A 25 14.85 -3.79 -5.51
CA ILE A 25 16.14 -4.39 -5.21
C ILE A 25 16.88 -3.49 -4.23
N VAL A 26 17.36 -4.06 -3.15
CA VAL A 26 18.09 -3.35 -2.10
C VAL A 26 19.35 -4.12 -1.71
N ASP A 27 20.39 -3.39 -1.31
CA ASP A 27 21.53 -3.96 -0.60
C ASP A 27 21.22 -3.98 0.90
N ALA A 28 20.63 -5.09 1.35
CA ALA A 28 20.12 -5.26 2.70
C ALA A 28 21.25 -5.57 3.68
N ALA A 29 21.39 -4.75 4.73
CA ALA A 29 22.32 -4.96 5.83
C ALA A 29 21.66 -4.59 7.17
N PRO A 30 22.00 -5.26 8.29
CA PRO A 30 21.49 -4.88 9.61
C PRO A 30 21.77 -3.42 9.94
N GLY A 31 20.75 -2.66 10.32
CA GLY A 31 20.86 -1.25 10.66
C GLY A 31 20.92 -0.28 9.46
N ALA A 32 20.96 -0.78 8.22
CA ALA A 32 20.85 0.05 7.03
C ALA A 32 19.38 0.39 6.72
N ARG A 33 19.17 1.53 6.06
CA ARG A 33 17.86 1.89 5.50
C ARG A 33 17.62 1.02 4.25
N PRO A 34 16.37 0.60 3.99
CA PRO A 34 16.02 -0.17 2.80
C PRO A 34 15.89 0.73 1.56
N ASP A 35 16.91 1.54 1.28
CA ASP A 35 16.93 2.43 0.12
C ASP A 35 17.12 1.61 -1.17
N PRO A 36 16.36 1.90 -2.24
CA PRO A 36 16.39 1.09 -3.45
C PRO A 36 17.64 1.34 -4.29
N GLU A 37 18.34 0.25 -4.67
CA GLU A 37 19.37 0.24 -5.71
C GLU A 37 18.74 0.26 -7.11
N ALA A 38 17.66 -0.50 -7.27
CA ALA A 38 16.89 -0.56 -8.51
C ALA A 38 15.44 -0.91 -8.24
N SER A 39 14.57 -0.57 -9.19
CA SER A 39 13.18 -1.01 -9.15
C SER A 39 12.54 -1.04 -10.54
N THR A 40 11.60 -1.98 -10.72
CA THR A 40 10.70 -1.98 -11.89
C THR A 40 9.27 -2.20 -11.45
N LYS A 41 8.33 -1.60 -12.18
CA LYS A 41 6.92 -1.64 -11.84
C LYS A 41 6.06 -1.78 -13.10
N SER A 42 5.17 -2.76 -13.09
CA SER A 42 4.16 -2.96 -14.13
C SER A 42 2.76 -2.67 -13.56
N THR A 43 1.98 -1.85 -14.26
CA THR A 43 0.61 -1.53 -13.86
C THR A 43 -0.35 -2.53 -14.50
N VAL A 44 -0.86 -3.48 -13.72
CA VAL A 44 -1.76 -4.54 -14.21
C VAL A 44 -3.24 -4.21 -13.99
N ARG A 45 -3.59 -3.56 -12.87
CA ARG A 45 -4.99 -3.21 -12.51
C ARG A 45 -5.89 -4.44 -12.47
N LEU A 46 -5.56 -5.42 -11.64
CA LEU A 46 -6.22 -6.74 -11.60
C LEU A 46 -7.74 -6.67 -11.42
N MET A 47 -8.26 -5.64 -10.74
CA MET A 47 -9.71 -5.44 -10.57
C MET A 47 -10.45 -5.36 -11.91
N LYS A 48 -9.83 -4.89 -13.00
CA LYS A 48 -10.43 -4.85 -14.35
C LYS A 48 -10.50 -6.22 -15.04
N TYR A 49 -9.74 -7.19 -14.54
CA TYR A 49 -9.68 -8.55 -15.07
C TYR A 49 -10.50 -9.55 -14.27
N LEU A 50 -11.28 -9.08 -13.28
CA LEU A 50 -12.20 -9.97 -12.57
C LEU A 50 -13.44 -10.26 -13.45
N LYS A 51 -13.97 -11.47 -13.30
CA LYS A 51 -15.28 -11.86 -13.78
C LYS A 51 -16.34 -11.54 -12.72
N ASP A 52 -17.60 -11.74 -13.05
CA ASP A 52 -18.73 -11.54 -12.12
C ASP A 52 -18.63 -12.43 -10.88
N ASP A 53 -18.02 -13.62 -11.00
CA ASP A 53 -17.75 -14.54 -9.89
C ASP A 53 -16.49 -14.18 -9.07
N GLY A 54 -15.82 -13.07 -9.39
CA GLY A 54 -14.58 -12.62 -8.75
C GLY A 54 -13.32 -13.34 -9.23
N SER A 55 -13.41 -14.32 -10.14
CA SER A 55 -12.23 -15.01 -10.67
C SER A 55 -11.46 -14.16 -11.67
N ILE A 56 -10.13 -14.31 -11.69
CA ILE A 56 -9.26 -13.60 -12.64
C ILE A 56 -9.37 -14.21 -14.02
N LYS A 57 -9.67 -13.39 -15.05
CA LYS A 57 -9.73 -13.78 -16.45
C LYS A 57 -8.38 -14.27 -16.97
N LYS A 58 -8.39 -15.09 -18.03
CA LYS A 58 -7.16 -15.61 -18.67
C LYS A 58 -6.20 -14.48 -19.06
N SER A 59 -6.69 -13.40 -19.66
CA SER A 59 -5.88 -12.22 -20.02
C SER A 59 -5.25 -11.52 -18.81
N GLY A 60 -5.94 -11.53 -17.65
CA GLY A 60 -5.36 -11.01 -16.41
C GLY A 60 -4.24 -11.90 -15.87
N ILE A 61 -4.39 -13.23 -15.98
CA ILE A 61 -3.33 -14.17 -15.61
C ILE A 61 -2.10 -13.97 -16.51
N GLU A 62 -2.30 -13.84 -17.82
CA GLU A 62 -1.22 -13.57 -18.79
C GLU A 62 -0.50 -12.26 -18.45
N ALA A 63 -1.25 -11.19 -18.14
CA ALA A 63 -0.68 -9.90 -17.73
C ALA A 63 0.14 -10.00 -16.42
N ILE A 64 -0.30 -10.80 -15.44
CA ILE A 64 0.46 -11.05 -14.22
C ILE A 64 1.78 -11.74 -14.56
N LEU A 65 1.73 -12.85 -15.31
CA LEU A 65 2.93 -13.63 -15.63
C LEU A 65 3.94 -12.83 -16.43
N GLU A 66 3.50 -12.01 -17.39
CA GLU A 66 4.39 -11.11 -18.12
C GLU A 66 5.04 -10.06 -17.19
N ALA A 67 4.25 -9.44 -16.30
CA ALA A 67 4.79 -8.48 -15.34
C ALA A 67 5.79 -9.11 -14.36
N VAL A 68 5.53 -10.35 -13.90
CA VAL A 68 6.47 -11.12 -13.06
C VAL A 68 7.74 -11.43 -13.85
N SER A 69 7.62 -11.88 -15.11
CA SER A 69 8.78 -12.14 -15.97
C SER A 69 9.67 -10.90 -16.16
N GLN A 70 9.06 -9.71 -16.31
CA GLN A 70 9.81 -8.44 -16.37
C GLN A 70 10.57 -8.17 -15.07
N CYS A 71 9.93 -8.45 -13.92
CA CYS A 71 10.57 -8.32 -12.61
C CYS A 71 11.75 -9.30 -12.46
N MET A 72 11.59 -10.53 -12.92
CA MET A 72 12.67 -11.54 -12.83
C MET A 72 13.86 -11.20 -13.72
N ARG A 73 13.67 -10.59 -14.89
CA ARG A 73 14.79 -10.07 -15.71
C ARG A 73 15.62 -9.04 -14.97
N LEU A 74 14.97 -8.12 -14.25
CA LEU A 74 15.70 -7.15 -13.41
C LEU A 74 16.44 -7.85 -12.26
N ALA A 75 15.84 -8.87 -11.66
CA ALA A 75 16.46 -9.67 -10.60
C ALA A 75 17.75 -10.38 -11.08
N GLU A 76 17.72 -10.90 -12.29
CA GLU A 76 18.91 -11.52 -12.95
C GLU A 76 19.97 -10.46 -13.27
N GLU A 77 19.59 -9.31 -13.84
CA GLU A 77 20.51 -8.21 -14.17
C GLU A 77 21.29 -7.71 -12.95
N TYR A 78 20.60 -7.63 -11.81
CA TYR A 78 21.20 -7.16 -10.54
C TYR A 78 21.78 -8.30 -9.69
N GLU A 79 21.82 -9.53 -10.18
CA GLU A 79 22.41 -10.69 -9.50
C GLU A 79 21.91 -10.83 -8.05
N ILE A 80 20.60 -10.75 -7.83
CA ILE A 80 20.04 -10.88 -6.48
C ILE A 80 20.39 -12.24 -5.89
N THR A 81 20.71 -12.27 -4.58
CA THR A 81 21.06 -13.50 -3.86
C THR A 81 19.89 -14.07 -3.04
N GLN A 82 18.89 -13.23 -2.78
CA GLN A 82 17.66 -13.58 -2.06
C GLN A 82 16.46 -12.89 -2.72
N LEU A 83 15.32 -13.57 -2.74
CA LEU A 83 14.08 -13.04 -3.27
C LEU A 83 12.94 -13.25 -2.27
N LEU A 84 12.29 -12.18 -1.85
CA LEU A 84 11.01 -12.22 -1.14
C LEU A 84 9.88 -12.02 -2.14
N VAL A 85 8.89 -12.90 -2.13
CA VAL A 85 7.73 -12.82 -3.02
C VAL A 85 6.47 -12.77 -2.19
N MET A 86 5.70 -11.70 -2.37
CA MET A 86 4.44 -11.47 -1.65
C MET A 86 3.30 -11.25 -2.61
N ALA A 87 2.13 -11.78 -2.27
CA ALA A 87 0.88 -11.53 -2.96
C ALA A 87 -0.17 -10.99 -1.96
N THR A 88 -0.99 -10.06 -2.40
CA THR A 88 -1.95 -9.36 -1.56
C THR A 88 -3.40 -9.59 -2.00
N SER A 89 -4.32 -8.71 -1.64
CA SER A 89 -5.77 -8.87 -1.68
C SER A 89 -6.32 -9.46 -2.97
N ALA A 90 -5.89 -9.04 -4.15
CA ALA A 90 -6.48 -9.51 -5.41
C ALA A 90 -6.25 -11.01 -5.66
N LEU A 91 -5.06 -11.56 -5.35
CA LEU A 91 -4.77 -12.97 -5.48
C LEU A 91 -5.33 -13.78 -4.29
N ARG A 92 -5.33 -13.20 -3.10
CA ARG A 92 -5.87 -13.83 -1.90
C ARG A 92 -7.38 -14.09 -2.02
N GLU A 93 -8.12 -13.14 -2.57
CA GLU A 93 -9.60 -13.17 -2.60
C GLU A 93 -10.17 -13.84 -3.86
N ALA A 94 -9.42 -13.91 -4.95
CA ALA A 94 -9.91 -14.50 -6.18
C ALA A 94 -10.17 -16.02 -6.03
N PRO A 95 -11.33 -16.54 -6.44
CA PRO A 95 -11.66 -17.97 -6.38
C PRO A 95 -10.62 -18.87 -7.09
N ASN A 96 -9.98 -18.36 -8.13
CA ASN A 96 -8.90 -19.05 -8.84
C ASN A 96 -7.49 -18.58 -8.44
N GLY A 97 -7.35 -17.79 -7.37
CA GLY A 97 -6.09 -17.20 -6.92
C GLY A 97 -4.99 -18.23 -6.69
N ASN A 98 -5.29 -19.33 -5.99
CA ASN A 98 -4.33 -20.42 -5.76
C ASN A 98 -3.78 -21.05 -7.07
N LYS A 99 -4.60 -21.09 -8.13
CA LYS A 99 -4.15 -21.56 -9.45
C LYS A 99 -3.20 -20.55 -10.11
N VAL A 100 -3.45 -19.26 -9.93
CA VAL A 100 -2.57 -18.20 -10.44
C VAL A 100 -1.25 -18.19 -9.68
N ILE A 101 -1.30 -18.32 -8.36
CA ILE A 101 -0.10 -18.39 -7.49
C ILE A 101 0.80 -19.53 -7.93
N ARG A 102 0.26 -20.75 -8.14
CA ARG A 102 1.08 -21.90 -8.63
C ARG A 102 1.79 -21.59 -9.94
N LYS A 103 1.13 -20.91 -10.89
CA LYS A 103 1.76 -20.51 -12.15
C LYS A 103 2.89 -19.50 -11.96
N ILE A 104 2.75 -18.61 -10.97
CA ILE A 104 3.79 -17.67 -10.59
C ILE A 104 4.96 -18.45 -9.95
N GLU A 105 4.69 -19.37 -9.02
CA GLU A 105 5.70 -20.21 -8.38
C GLU A 105 6.47 -21.07 -9.39
N GLU A 106 5.77 -21.66 -10.37
CA GLU A 106 6.40 -22.37 -11.48
C GLU A 106 7.34 -21.47 -12.30
N LEU A 107 6.94 -20.21 -12.53
CA LEU A 107 7.73 -19.23 -13.29
C LEU A 107 8.98 -18.77 -12.54
N ILE A 108 8.87 -18.52 -11.23
CA ILE A 108 9.96 -17.95 -10.42
C ILE A 108 10.82 -19.02 -9.73
N GLY A 109 10.39 -20.28 -9.69
CA GLY A 109 11.10 -21.40 -9.09
C GLY A 109 11.08 -21.42 -7.55
N GLN A 110 10.20 -20.64 -6.90
CA GLN A 110 10.06 -20.60 -5.44
C GLN A 110 8.63 -20.27 -5.00
N GLY A 111 8.34 -20.44 -3.69
CA GLY A 111 7.02 -20.15 -3.12
C GLY A 111 6.68 -18.67 -3.07
N VAL A 112 5.38 -18.39 -3.13
CA VAL A 112 4.77 -17.05 -2.96
C VAL A 112 4.10 -16.97 -1.59
N THR A 113 4.47 -15.99 -0.77
CA THR A 113 3.81 -15.71 0.49
C THR A 113 2.54 -14.89 0.24
N VAL A 114 1.37 -15.48 0.47
CA VAL A 114 0.09 -14.76 0.40
C VAL A 114 -0.17 -14.10 1.75
N LEU A 115 -0.07 -12.79 1.79
CA LEU A 115 -0.28 -12.03 3.03
C LEU A 115 -1.78 -11.93 3.37
N SER A 116 -2.12 -12.14 4.64
CA SER A 116 -3.42 -11.69 5.16
C SER A 116 -3.47 -10.15 5.21
N GLY A 117 -4.66 -9.56 5.21
CA GLY A 117 -4.78 -8.12 5.37
C GLY A 117 -4.21 -7.61 6.70
N THR A 118 -4.27 -8.43 7.75
CA THR A 118 -3.64 -8.14 9.05
C THR A 118 -2.11 -8.15 8.95
N ASP A 119 -1.52 -9.06 8.17
CA ASP A 119 -0.06 -9.10 7.96
C ASP A 119 0.40 -7.91 7.12
N GLU A 120 -0.38 -7.53 6.09
CA GLU A 120 -0.14 -6.30 5.32
C GLU A 120 -0.13 -5.08 6.25
N ALA A 121 -1.14 -4.96 7.14
CA ALA A 121 -1.23 -3.88 8.12
C ALA A 121 -0.03 -3.85 9.09
N ARG A 122 0.41 -5.02 9.60
CA ARG A 122 1.57 -5.13 10.51
C ARG A 122 2.88 -4.76 9.84
N LEU A 123 3.13 -5.24 8.63
CA LEU A 123 4.36 -4.92 7.90
C LEU A 123 4.42 -3.43 7.54
N THR A 124 3.32 -2.86 7.08
CA THR A 124 3.23 -1.44 6.78
C THR A 124 3.41 -0.59 8.03
N PHE A 125 2.84 -1.03 9.16
CA PHE A 125 3.05 -0.38 10.46
C PHE A 125 4.52 -0.41 10.89
N LEU A 126 5.19 -1.56 10.78
CA LEU A 126 6.62 -1.70 11.10
C LEU A 126 7.47 -0.71 10.27
N ALA A 127 7.19 -0.58 8.98
CA ALA A 127 7.87 0.39 8.11
C ALA A 127 7.70 1.83 8.62
N ALA A 128 6.46 2.24 8.89
CA ALA A 128 6.17 3.57 9.41
C ALA A 128 6.79 3.77 10.80
N ARG A 129 6.70 2.77 11.69
CA ARG A 129 7.31 2.83 13.03
C ARG A 129 8.80 3.10 12.97
N ARG A 130 9.54 2.40 12.13
CA ARG A 130 10.99 2.59 11.98
C ARG A 130 11.36 3.87 11.23
N TRP A 131 10.49 4.36 10.36
CA TRP A 131 10.64 5.67 9.73
C TRP A 131 10.56 6.82 10.74
N TYR A 132 9.53 6.80 11.61
CA TYR A 132 9.30 7.86 12.59
C TYR A 132 10.16 7.77 13.84
N GLY A 133 10.67 6.59 14.19
CA GLY A 133 11.45 6.36 15.41
C GLY A 133 10.59 6.21 16.68
N TRP A 134 11.25 5.91 17.78
CA TRP A 134 10.60 5.56 19.05
C TRP A 134 9.95 6.76 19.76
N ASP A 135 10.46 7.95 19.57
CA ASP A 135 10.00 9.21 20.15
C ASP A 135 8.67 9.71 19.57
N ALA A 136 8.23 9.17 18.45
CA ALA A 136 6.95 9.52 17.85
C ALA A 136 5.72 9.03 18.63
N GLY A 137 5.88 8.30 19.73
CA GLY A 137 4.77 7.83 20.55
C GLY A 137 3.85 6.85 19.81
N ARG A 138 2.53 7.01 19.95
CA ARG A 138 1.53 6.16 19.32
C ARG A 138 1.28 6.60 17.88
N LEU A 139 1.52 5.70 16.93
CA LEU A 139 1.18 5.90 15.51
C LEU A 139 -0.16 5.24 15.17
N LEU A 140 -0.92 5.90 14.31
CA LEU A 140 -1.99 5.31 13.51
C LEU A 140 -1.53 5.33 12.06
N VAL A 141 -1.47 4.18 11.41
CA VAL A 141 -1.06 4.03 10.02
C VAL A 141 -2.27 3.65 9.17
N LEU A 142 -2.48 4.38 8.08
CA LEU A 142 -3.52 4.16 7.09
C LEU A 142 -2.86 3.86 5.75
N ASP A 143 -3.21 2.74 5.12
CA ASP A 143 -2.73 2.36 3.78
C ASP A 143 -3.91 2.03 2.86
N ILE A 144 -4.13 2.84 1.82
CA ILE A 144 -5.16 2.58 0.81
C ILE A 144 -4.49 1.99 -0.41
N GLY A 145 -4.59 0.68 -0.54
CA GLY A 145 -4.13 -0.08 -1.69
C GLY A 145 -5.10 -0.04 -2.88
N GLY A 146 -4.92 -0.98 -3.82
CA GLY A 146 -5.85 -1.15 -4.94
C GLY A 146 -7.12 -1.90 -4.56
N GLY A 147 -7.03 -2.94 -3.72
CA GLY A 147 -8.13 -3.82 -3.32
C GLY A 147 -8.62 -3.62 -1.89
N SER A 148 -7.76 -3.15 -0.98
CA SER A 148 -8.03 -3.05 0.45
C SER A 148 -7.55 -1.74 1.06
N LEU A 149 -8.03 -1.46 2.26
CA LEU A 149 -7.54 -0.47 3.22
C LEU A 149 -7.01 -1.22 4.42
N GLU A 150 -5.78 -0.96 4.80
CA GLU A 150 -5.15 -1.43 6.03
C GLU A 150 -5.09 -0.30 7.05
N VAL A 151 -5.41 -0.64 8.32
CA VAL A 151 -5.35 0.28 9.47
C VAL A 151 -4.61 -0.40 10.61
N ALA A 152 -3.55 0.22 11.09
CA ALA A 152 -2.79 -0.29 12.23
C ALA A 152 -2.46 0.81 13.22
N MET A 153 -2.51 0.50 14.52
CA MET A 153 -2.19 1.45 15.58
C MET A 153 -1.37 0.80 16.70
N GLY A 154 -0.35 1.50 17.17
CA GLY A 154 0.50 1.03 18.26
C GLY A 154 1.57 2.04 18.66
N SER A 155 2.32 1.70 19.70
CA SER A 155 3.45 2.49 20.20
C SER A 155 4.78 1.73 20.10
N ASP A 156 4.74 0.45 19.78
CA ASP A 156 5.87 -0.44 19.63
C ASP A 156 6.01 -0.87 18.14
N GLU A 157 6.94 -1.74 17.80
CA GLU A 157 7.11 -2.31 16.45
C GLU A 157 5.95 -3.23 16.04
N GLU A 158 5.36 -3.94 17.02
CA GLU A 158 4.11 -4.66 16.80
C GLU A 158 2.91 -3.78 17.17
N PRO A 159 1.98 -3.56 16.23
CA PRO A 159 0.81 -2.75 16.49
C PRO A 159 -0.16 -3.46 17.46
N THR A 160 -0.80 -2.72 18.34
CA THR A 160 -1.86 -3.25 19.21
C THR A 160 -3.16 -3.49 18.46
N VAL A 161 -3.33 -2.83 17.31
CA VAL A 161 -4.47 -2.99 16.39
C VAL A 161 -3.92 -3.12 14.98
N ALA A 162 -4.39 -4.14 14.25
CA ALA A 162 -4.09 -4.34 12.83
C ALA A 162 -5.33 -4.89 12.14
N LEU A 163 -5.93 -4.10 11.27
CA LEU A 163 -7.22 -4.37 10.62
C LEU A 163 -7.10 -4.15 9.11
N SER A 164 -7.92 -4.85 8.34
CA SER A 164 -8.05 -4.68 6.90
C SER A 164 -9.53 -4.67 6.52
N ALA A 165 -9.89 -3.82 5.56
CA ALA A 165 -11.22 -3.75 4.96
C ALA A 165 -11.12 -3.79 3.43
N PRO A 166 -12.10 -4.36 2.71
CA PRO A 166 -12.10 -4.41 1.25
C PRO A 166 -12.51 -3.04 0.64
N ALA A 167 -11.77 -1.99 1.02
CA ALA A 167 -12.02 -0.59 0.67
C ALA A 167 -10.81 0.03 -0.07
N GLY A 168 -10.18 -0.72 -0.98
CA GLY A 168 -9.12 -0.18 -1.83
C GLY A 168 -9.63 0.78 -2.90
N ALA A 169 -8.80 1.72 -3.32
CA ALA A 169 -9.15 2.74 -4.31
C ALA A 169 -9.65 2.15 -5.63
N GLY A 170 -9.02 1.08 -6.12
CA GLY A 170 -9.42 0.39 -7.35
C GLY A 170 -10.75 -0.35 -7.20
N ARG A 171 -10.96 -1.05 -6.07
CA ARG A 171 -12.20 -1.75 -5.76
C ARG A 171 -13.38 -0.78 -5.70
N VAL A 172 -13.30 0.24 -4.87
CA VAL A 172 -14.37 1.25 -4.73
C VAL A 172 -14.68 1.91 -6.07
N THR A 173 -13.66 2.19 -6.89
CA THR A 173 -13.87 2.73 -8.23
C THR A 173 -14.62 1.75 -9.14
N THR A 174 -14.21 0.49 -9.16
CA THR A 174 -14.83 -0.52 -10.04
C THR A 174 -16.27 -0.80 -9.65
N GLU A 175 -16.57 -0.85 -8.36
CA GLU A 175 -17.89 -1.20 -7.82
C GLU A 175 -18.87 -0.02 -7.84
N PHE A 176 -18.42 1.20 -7.53
CA PHE A 176 -19.31 2.34 -7.28
C PHE A 176 -19.05 3.56 -8.18
N LEU A 177 -17.95 3.60 -8.93
CA LEU A 177 -17.55 4.71 -9.79
C LEU A 177 -17.00 4.22 -11.14
N PRO A 178 -17.72 3.38 -11.89
CA PRO A 178 -17.20 2.73 -13.10
C PRO A 178 -16.79 3.72 -14.20
N SER A 179 -17.43 4.90 -14.28
CA SER A 179 -17.03 5.99 -15.17
C SER A 179 -15.82 6.78 -14.65
N GLY A 180 -15.47 6.63 -13.36
CA GLY A 180 -14.51 7.47 -12.64
C GLY A 180 -15.04 8.86 -12.30
N MET A 181 -16.23 9.24 -12.73
CA MET A 181 -16.93 10.52 -12.46
C MET A 181 -18.16 10.28 -11.59
N ALA A 182 -18.62 11.31 -10.91
CA ALA A 182 -19.86 11.28 -10.14
C ALA A 182 -20.46 12.68 -10.02
N THR A 183 -21.77 12.76 -10.06
CA THR A 183 -22.56 13.90 -9.59
C THR A 183 -22.49 13.98 -8.06
N PRO A 184 -22.90 15.10 -7.42
CA PRO A 184 -22.94 15.20 -5.96
C PRO A 184 -23.79 14.10 -5.29
N ASP A 185 -24.93 13.74 -5.87
CA ASP A 185 -25.82 12.68 -5.33
C ASP A 185 -25.17 11.29 -5.44
N GLU A 186 -24.59 10.96 -6.61
CA GLU A 186 -23.86 9.71 -6.81
C GLU A 186 -22.65 9.62 -5.86
N LEU A 187 -21.95 10.74 -5.64
CA LEU A 187 -20.82 10.78 -4.72
C LEU A 187 -21.26 10.49 -3.27
N GLU A 188 -22.41 11.01 -2.84
CA GLU A 188 -22.96 10.70 -1.51
C GLU A 188 -23.36 9.22 -1.40
N ASP A 189 -23.85 8.59 -2.46
CA ASP A 189 -24.14 7.16 -2.47
C ASP A 189 -22.84 6.31 -2.39
N VAL A 190 -21.76 6.75 -3.05
CA VAL A 190 -20.43 6.13 -2.88
C VAL A 190 -19.97 6.24 -1.42
N ARG A 191 -20.10 7.42 -0.80
CA ARG A 191 -19.77 7.64 0.62
C ARG A 191 -20.55 6.70 1.54
N LYS A 192 -21.87 6.55 1.32
CA LYS A 192 -22.71 5.62 2.10
C LYS A 192 -22.23 4.16 1.97
N ASN A 193 -21.86 3.73 0.76
CA ASN A 193 -21.37 2.38 0.54
C ASN A 193 -20.00 2.17 1.21
N VAL A 194 -19.08 3.13 1.09
CA VAL A 194 -17.78 3.08 1.77
C VAL A 194 -17.97 3.01 3.29
N ARG A 195 -18.84 3.83 3.89
CA ARG A 195 -19.16 3.76 5.34
C ARG A 195 -19.64 2.38 5.76
N LYS A 196 -20.51 1.73 4.97
CA LYS A 196 -20.97 0.35 5.26
C LYS A 196 -19.80 -0.66 5.24
N ILE A 197 -18.89 -0.53 4.26
CA ILE A 197 -17.71 -1.40 4.16
C ILE A 197 -16.78 -1.20 5.38
N LEU A 198 -16.61 0.04 5.84
CA LEU A 198 -15.74 0.39 6.96
C LEU A 198 -16.36 0.08 8.34
N GLU A 199 -17.68 -0.01 8.44
CA GLU A 199 -18.40 -0.17 9.71
C GLU A 199 -17.88 -1.32 10.59
N PRO A 200 -17.61 -2.54 10.09
CA PRO A 200 -17.07 -3.63 10.91
C PRO A 200 -15.70 -3.29 11.51
N MET A 201 -14.83 -2.64 10.76
CA MET A 201 -13.51 -2.18 11.19
C MET A 201 -13.63 -1.10 12.26
N VAL A 202 -14.46 -0.09 12.01
CA VAL A 202 -14.65 1.05 12.92
C VAL A 202 -15.23 0.61 14.27
N LYS A 203 -16.14 -0.38 14.28
CA LYS A 203 -16.73 -0.93 15.52
C LYS A 203 -15.71 -1.56 16.46
N VAL A 204 -14.67 -2.19 15.92
CA VAL A 204 -13.64 -2.87 16.74
C VAL A 204 -12.43 -1.97 17.00
N PHE A 205 -12.35 -0.81 16.34
CA PHE A 205 -11.25 0.12 16.55
C PHE A 205 -11.39 0.84 17.90
N PRO A 206 -10.33 0.91 18.72
CA PRO A 206 -10.39 1.51 20.06
C PRO A 206 -10.47 3.05 20.00
N GLN A 207 -11.66 3.60 19.95
CA GLN A 207 -11.94 5.04 19.82
C GLN A 207 -11.37 5.91 20.96
N SER A 208 -11.10 5.33 22.15
CA SER A 208 -10.55 6.06 23.30
C SER A 208 -9.03 6.31 23.20
N LYS A 209 -8.35 5.70 22.24
CA LYS A 209 -6.90 5.81 22.09
C LYS A 209 -6.55 6.74 20.92
N HIS A 210 -6.26 7.99 21.23
CA HIS A 210 -5.80 8.95 20.22
C HIS A 210 -4.34 8.68 19.81
N PRO A 211 -4.00 8.71 18.51
CA PRO A 211 -2.62 8.66 18.05
C PRO A 211 -1.90 9.99 18.32
N ASN A 212 -0.58 9.95 18.48
CA ASN A 212 0.27 11.13 18.45
C ASN A 212 0.48 11.61 17.01
N HIS A 213 0.57 10.64 16.07
CA HIS A 213 0.69 10.88 14.64
C HIS A 213 -0.25 9.95 13.88
N ALA A 214 -1.05 10.50 12.97
CA ALA A 214 -1.77 9.75 11.96
C ALA A 214 -0.97 9.80 10.66
N VAL A 215 -0.68 8.64 10.09
CA VAL A 215 0.26 8.47 8.99
C VAL A 215 -0.42 7.80 7.81
N GLY A 216 -0.37 8.43 6.65
CA GLY A 216 -0.80 7.85 5.37
C GLY A 216 0.40 7.28 4.62
N THR A 217 0.32 6.02 4.24
CA THR A 217 1.29 5.39 3.37
C THR A 217 0.73 5.27 1.95
N SER A 218 1.20 4.40 1.13
CA SER A 218 0.74 4.16 -0.23
C SER A 218 0.86 5.32 -1.24
N LYS A 219 0.74 4.97 -2.50
CA LYS A 219 0.70 5.96 -3.58
C LYS A 219 -0.61 6.76 -3.59
N THR A 220 -1.70 6.22 -3.03
CA THR A 220 -3.00 6.91 -2.94
C THR A 220 -2.86 8.14 -2.03
N PHE A 221 -2.40 7.96 -0.79
CA PHE A 221 -2.18 9.09 0.13
C PHE A 221 -1.16 10.10 -0.40
N ARG A 222 -0.05 9.64 -0.99
CA ARG A 222 0.94 10.54 -1.60
C ARG A 222 0.37 11.38 -2.74
N SER A 223 -0.50 10.80 -3.58
CA SER A 223 -1.16 11.54 -4.66
C SER A 223 -2.15 12.55 -4.13
N LEU A 224 -2.97 12.17 -3.16
CA LEU A 224 -3.95 13.06 -2.53
C LEU A 224 -3.26 14.22 -1.79
N ALA A 225 -2.20 13.95 -1.05
CA ALA A 225 -1.44 14.99 -0.35
C ALA A 225 -0.82 16.02 -1.31
N ARG A 226 -0.24 15.57 -2.43
CA ARG A 226 0.28 16.49 -3.45
C ARG A 226 -0.82 17.31 -4.09
N LEU A 227 -1.98 16.72 -4.34
CA LEU A 227 -3.15 17.41 -4.87
C LEU A 227 -3.64 18.49 -3.90
N CYS A 228 -3.72 18.17 -2.62
CA CYS A 228 -4.14 19.10 -1.57
C CYS A 228 -3.12 20.22 -1.28
N GLY A 229 -1.96 20.22 -1.96
CA GLY A 229 -0.93 21.20 -1.71
C GLY A 229 -0.29 21.04 -0.33
N ALA A 230 -0.07 19.79 0.08
CA ALA A 230 0.52 19.47 1.38
C ALA A 230 1.79 20.28 1.64
N VAL A 231 1.84 20.95 2.77
CA VAL A 231 2.95 21.82 3.16
C VAL A 231 3.96 21.00 3.95
N MET A 232 5.27 21.16 3.63
CA MET A 232 6.34 20.64 4.46
C MET A 232 6.27 21.26 5.86
N ARG A 233 6.18 20.44 6.90
CA ARG A 233 6.39 20.85 8.28
C ARG A 233 7.79 20.44 8.72
N ALA A 234 8.51 21.35 9.28
CA ALA A 234 9.76 21.29 10.00
C ALA A 234 11.05 21.38 9.16
N PRO A 235 11.98 22.26 9.61
CA PRO A 235 13.35 22.30 9.12
C PRO A 235 14.04 20.95 9.39
N GLY A 236 14.62 20.36 8.35
CA GLY A 236 15.37 19.09 8.45
C GLY A 236 14.59 17.82 8.22
N ARG A 237 13.27 17.89 7.96
CA ARG A 237 12.44 16.78 7.43
C ARG A 237 11.87 17.18 6.07
N GLU A 238 12.69 17.16 5.06
CA GLU A 238 12.31 17.55 3.68
C GLU A 238 11.17 16.71 3.08
N ASP A 239 10.83 15.57 3.69
CA ASP A 239 9.83 14.61 3.20
C ASP A 239 8.53 14.59 4.03
N SER A 240 8.35 15.50 4.98
CA SER A 240 7.16 15.51 5.84
C SER A 240 6.03 16.31 5.19
N TRP A 241 5.13 15.60 4.52
CA TRP A 241 3.95 16.19 3.89
C TRP A 241 2.73 15.93 4.77
N ILE A 242 1.90 16.95 4.98
CA ILE A 242 0.67 16.84 5.76
C ILE A 242 -0.51 17.21 4.89
N MET A 243 -1.53 16.38 4.92
CA MET A 243 -2.82 16.60 4.28
C MET A 243 -3.90 16.70 5.36
N THR A 244 -4.70 17.76 5.33
CA THR A 244 -5.87 17.87 6.22
C THR A 244 -7.10 17.22 5.59
N ARG A 245 -8.02 16.75 6.45
CA ARG A 245 -9.30 16.20 6.00
C ARG A 245 -10.15 17.26 5.28
N GLU A 246 -10.12 18.52 5.75
CA GLU A 246 -10.84 19.64 5.13
C GLU A 246 -10.39 19.86 3.67
N GLN A 247 -9.06 19.87 3.42
CA GLN A 247 -8.54 19.98 2.05
C GLN A 247 -9.01 18.82 1.17
N LEU A 248 -9.02 17.60 1.72
CA LEU A 248 -9.46 16.42 1.00
C LEU A 248 -10.97 16.47 0.69
N GLU A 249 -11.80 16.87 1.67
CA GLU A 249 -13.25 17.04 1.53
C GLU A 249 -13.61 18.05 0.43
N ASP A 250 -12.85 19.15 0.30
CA ASP A 250 -12.99 20.15 -0.76
C ASP A 250 -12.58 19.63 -2.15
N TRP A 251 -11.51 18.80 -2.23
CA TRP A 251 -11.02 18.29 -3.50
C TRP A 251 -11.86 17.16 -4.10
N ILE A 252 -12.48 16.30 -3.28
CA ILE A 252 -13.21 15.13 -3.76
C ILE A 252 -14.32 15.48 -4.77
N PRO A 253 -15.24 16.44 -4.51
CA PRO A 253 -16.25 16.81 -5.47
C PRO A 253 -15.66 17.39 -6.77
N ARG A 254 -14.62 18.18 -6.67
CA ARG A 254 -13.92 18.75 -7.85
C ARG A 254 -13.32 17.65 -8.71
N LEU A 255 -12.64 16.68 -8.09
CA LEU A 255 -12.09 15.51 -8.79
C LEU A 255 -13.19 14.68 -9.47
N ALA A 256 -14.32 14.47 -8.79
CA ALA A 256 -15.43 13.69 -9.32
C ALA A 256 -16.05 14.35 -10.56
N ALA A 257 -16.02 15.67 -10.67
CA ALA A 257 -16.52 16.43 -11.82
C ALA A 257 -15.55 16.48 -13.02
N ILE A 258 -14.26 16.17 -12.82
CA ILE A 258 -13.25 16.22 -13.89
C ILE A 258 -13.15 14.84 -14.56
N ALA A 259 -13.16 14.82 -15.89
CA ALA A 259 -12.97 13.55 -16.64
C ALA A 259 -11.61 12.92 -16.31
N PRO A 260 -11.52 11.58 -16.15
CA PRO A 260 -10.30 10.89 -15.74
C PRO A 260 -9.07 11.27 -16.56
N GLU A 261 -9.21 11.43 -17.87
CA GLU A 261 -8.11 11.76 -18.79
C GLU A 261 -7.51 13.15 -18.51
N GLN A 262 -8.33 14.07 -18.01
CA GLN A 262 -7.92 15.45 -17.71
C GLN A 262 -7.21 15.55 -16.35
N ARG A 263 -7.43 14.60 -15.43
CA ARG A 263 -6.85 14.62 -14.08
C ARG A 263 -5.34 14.49 -14.08
N VAL A 264 -4.73 13.99 -15.16
CA VAL A 264 -3.27 13.89 -15.27
C VAL A 264 -2.58 15.27 -15.21
N ALA A 265 -3.30 16.34 -15.53
CA ALA A 265 -2.80 17.71 -15.41
C ALA A 265 -2.74 18.22 -13.96
N LEU A 266 -3.35 17.51 -13.01
CA LEU A 266 -3.38 17.91 -11.61
C LEU A 266 -2.14 17.42 -10.86
N PRO A 267 -1.65 18.18 -9.85
CA PRO A 267 -0.47 17.81 -9.08
C PRO A 267 -0.61 16.42 -8.43
N GLY A 268 0.42 15.58 -8.58
CA GLY A 268 0.49 14.28 -7.92
C GLY A 268 -0.35 13.16 -8.56
N ILE A 269 -1.18 13.45 -9.57
CA ILE A 269 -1.99 12.45 -10.24
C ILE A 269 -1.24 11.91 -11.47
N THR A 270 -0.89 10.64 -11.41
CA THR A 270 -0.24 9.94 -12.53
C THR A 270 -1.27 9.22 -13.40
N PRO A 271 -0.97 8.92 -14.69
CA PRO A 271 -1.92 8.26 -15.60
C PRO A 271 -2.55 6.98 -15.05
N GLU A 272 -1.83 6.24 -14.20
CA GLU A 272 -2.33 5.01 -13.59
C GLU A 272 -3.36 5.27 -12.48
N ARG A 273 -3.44 6.52 -11.97
CA ARG A 273 -4.29 6.91 -10.84
C ARG A 273 -5.54 7.68 -11.24
N THR A 274 -5.60 8.20 -12.46
CA THR A 274 -6.69 9.08 -12.92
C THR A 274 -8.10 8.52 -12.67
N MET A 275 -8.30 7.22 -12.89
CA MET A 275 -9.59 6.57 -12.65
C MET A 275 -9.92 6.39 -11.16
N GLN A 276 -8.95 5.98 -10.35
CA GLN A 276 -9.21 5.48 -8.99
C GLN A 276 -8.96 6.53 -7.89
N ILE A 277 -8.53 7.74 -8.27
CA ILE A 277 -8.19 8.77 -7.26
C ILE A 277 -9.42 9.28 -6.51
N VAL A 278 -10.60 9.35 -7.16
CA VAL A 278 -11.85 9.75 -6.50
C VAL A 278 -12.26 8.70 -5.47
N GLY A 279 -12.30 7.42 -5.86
CA GLY A 279 -12.59 6.33 -4.93
C GLY A 279 -11.63 6.29 -3.76
N GLY A 280 -10.31 6.45 -4.03
CA GLY A 280 -9.29 6.53 -2.99
C GLY A 280 -9.47 7.74 -2.07
N GLY A 281 -9.86 8.89 -2.61
CA GLY A 281 -10.17 10.10 -1.85
C GLY A 281 -11.36 9.91 -0.91
N VAL A 282 -12.45 9.31 -1.42
CA VAL A 282 -13.64 9.01 -0.60
C VAL A 282 -13.28 8.06 0.54
N VAL A 283 -12.51 7.00 0.27
CA VAL A 283 -12.07 6.08 1.34
C VAL A 283 -11.21 6.80 2.38
N ALA A 284 -10.27 7.64 1.94
CA ALA A 284 -9.41 8.42 2.85
C ALA A 284 -10.25 9.36 3.73
N ASP A 285 -11.19 10.10 3.17
CA ASP A 285 -12.04 11.02 3.93
C ASP A 285 -12.95 10.27 4.92
N GLU A 286 -13.62 9.20 4.47
CA GLU A 286 -14.54 8.45 5.33
C GLU A 286 -13.82 7.73 6.48
N ILE A 287 -12.62 7.17 6.27
CA ILE A 287 -11.86 6.57 7.38
C ILE A 287 -11.30 7.63 8.32
N MET A 288 -10.78 8.74 7.82
CA MET A 288 -10.33 9.86 8.66
C MET A 288 -11.48 10.40 9.51
N LYS A 289 -12.67 10.56 8.93
CA LYS A 289 -13.88 11.00 9.64
C LYS A 289 -14.30 9.98 10.71
N ALA A 290 -14.36 8.70 10.36
CA ALA A 290 -14.77 7.63 11.27
C ALA A 290 -13.84 7.46 12.48
N LEU A 291 -12.53 7.73 12.30
CA LEU A 291 -11.51 7.65 13.36
C LEU A 291 -11.19 9.01 14.00
N ASN A 292 -11.96 10.07 13.65
CA ASN A 292 -11.76 11.44 14.14
C ASN A 292 -10.35 11.99 13.89
N ILE A 293 -9.80 11.73 12.70
CA ILE A 293 -8.49 12.20 12.26
C ILE A 293 -8.65 13.47 11.42
N GLN A 294 -8.00 14.56 11.83
CA GLN A 294 -8.08 15.83 11.13
C GLN A 294 -6.95 16.03 10.12
N GLU A 295 -5.81 15.43 10.35
CA GLU A 295 -4.64 15.53 9.47
C GLU A 295 -3.88 14.21 9.41
N VAL A 296 -3.21 13.97 8.28
CA VAL A 296 -2.41 12.77 8.01
C VAL A 296 -1.05 13.21 7.48
N GLU A 297 0.00 12.74 8.14
CA GLU A 297 1.38 12.86 7.66
C GLU A 297 1.68 11.77 6.63
N ILE A 298 2.50 12.05 5.63
CA ILE A 298 2.83 11.10 4.58
C ILE A 298 4.15 10.39 4.86
N CYS A 299 4.10 9.08 5.02
CA CYS A 299 5.28 8.23 5.12
C CYS A 299 5.68 7.69 3.73
N PRO A 300 6.95 7.79 3.32
CA PRO A 300 7.41 7.20 2.06
C PRO A 300 7.56 5.68 2.12
N TRP A 301 7.75 5.10 3.30
CA TRP A 301 7.86 3.66 3.52
C TRP A 301 6.48 3.02 3.70
N ALA A 302 6.34 1.78 3.20
CA ALA A 302 5.10 1.01 3.24
C ALA A 302 5.41 -0.50 3.33
N LEU A 303 4.53 -1.35 2.80
CA LEU A 303 4.58 -2.81 2.88
C LEU A 303 5.95 -3.42 2.54
N ARG A 304 6.58 -2.99 1.44
CA ARG A 304 7.86 -3.57 0.96
C ARG A 304 9.01 -3.26 1.90
N GLU A 305 9.11 -2.04 2.36
CA GLU A 305 10.13 -1.65 3.34
C GLU A 305 9.89 -2.40 4.66
N GLY A 306 8.65 -2.60 5.08
CA GLY A 306 8.29 -3.42 6.24
C GLY A 306 8.71 -4.89 6.07
N ALA A 307 8.51 -5.46 4.89
CA ALA A 307 8.94 -6.83 4.60
C ALA A 307 10.47 -6.98 4.64
N ILE A 308 11.22 -6.01 4.10
CA ILE A 308 12.69 -5.98 4.18
C ILE A 308 13.14 -5.91 5.64
N LEU A 309 12.57 -5.01 6.42
CA LEU A 309 12.91 -4.85 7.83
C LEU A 309 12.61 -6.11 8.64
N ARG A 310 11.47 -6.74 8.42
CA ARG A 310 11.10 -8.02 9.05
C ARG A 310 12.06 -9.14 8.66
N TRP A 311 12.45 -9.21 7.39
CA TRP A 311 13.43 -10.18 6.93
C TRP A 311 14.81 -9.97 7.59
N LEU A 312 15.28 -8.72 7.68
CA LEU A 312 16.53 -8.38 8.36
C LEU A 312 16.54 -8.78 9.83
N ASP A 313 15.43 -8.61 10.54
CA ASP A 313 15.29 -9.01 11.95
C ASP A 313 15.41 -10.52 12.12
N GLN A 314 14.79 -11.30 11.24
CA GLN A 314 14.84 -12.78 11.26
C GLN A 314 16.22 -13.28 10.88
N PHE A 315 16.86 -12.69 9.88
CA PHE A 315 18.20 -13.05 9.44
C PHE A 315 19.25 -12.77 10.51
N GLY A 316 19.12 -11.67 11.24
CA GLY A 316 19.97 -11.35 12.38
C GLY A 316 19.85 -12.34 13.53
N ARG A 317 18.63 -12.78 13.86
CA ARG A 317 18.39 -13.78 14.93
C ARG A 317 18.98 -15.16 14.60
N THR A 318 18.83 -15.63 13.38
CA THR A 318 19.37 -16.94 12.94
C THR A 318 20.90 -17.00 13.01
N ARG A 319 21.59 -15.86 12.84
CA ARG A 319 23.06 -15.79 12.91
C ARG A 319 23.62 -15.57 14.31
N LEU A 320 22.84 -14.95 15.21
CA LEU A 320 23.29 -14.68 16.58
C LEU A 320 22.94 -15.82 17.55
N GLY A 321 22.24 -16.87 17.09
CA GLY A 321 21.94 -18.06 17.89
C GLY A 321 20.93 -17.85 19.01
N PHE A 322 20.03 -16.84 18.86
CA PHE A 322 18.89 -16.62 19.76
C PHE A 322 17.58 -17.12 19.18
#